data_7ac896081b9f53be4aec9104960e01b1
#
_entry.id   7ac896081b9f53be4aec9104960e01b1
#
_cell.length_a   1.000
_cell.length_b   1.000
_cell.length_c   1.000
_cell.angle_alpha   90.00
_cell.angle_beta   90.00
_cell.angle_gamma   90.00
#
_symmetry.space_group_name_H-M   'P 1'
#
loop_
_entity.id
_entity.type
_entity.pdbx_description
1 polymer ?
#
loop_
_entity_poly.entity_id
_entity_poly.type
_entity_poly.pdbx_seq_one_letter_code
_entity_poly.pdbx_strand_id
1 'polypeptide(L)'
;MSDTPISGHVYRHDGARGPVWRAKYRLGDGRQVHRKVGPAWTGRGRPPAGYFTRRLAKEWLDSVLVQARAGTLPGAVRTGATFREAAEEFMRFLEEDRDRKPSTLRDYDSVIWNHLLPAFGDWRLEDVTPDAVERWARTLGEGRRLSNRTRLKILTVFHGLMERARRVWKLPINPVADIDRPHAAPSAGGIEVFSPEEVLALVRNAEDEQDAALFLTAAFTGLRQGELVALRWRDVDFPGEHIRVTASFTNGHLTSPKSGRVRSVPMAPDVSEALARLSQREHWTGDDELVFAGIAGRNLDASALLKRYKRALAAAGLRPLRFHDLRHTFGTTMIRKADIVRVQEWMGHADIETTRKYLHFVPRPDDARLVAEAFATHGQPLSAIR
;
A
#
# COMPACT_ATOMS: atom_id res chain seq x y z
N MET A 1 -0.08 -44.83 2.21
CA MET A 1 -0.56 -44.34 0.88
C MET A 1 0.33 -44.99 -0.16
N SER A 2 -0.21 -45.80 -1.05
CA SER A 2 0.58 -46.48 -2.10
C SER A 2 1.13 -45.44 -3.06
N ASP A 3 2.44 -45.33 -3.11
CA ASP A 3 3.17 -44.41 -4.00
C ASP A 3 3.04 -44.93 -5.44
N THR A 4 2.03 -44.46 -6.16
CA THR A 4 1.78 -44.91 -7.53
C THR A 4 2.79 -44.22 -8.45
N PRO A 5 3.58 -44.94 -9.25
CA PRO A 5 4.63 -44.32 -10.06
C PRO A 5 4.09 -43.32 -11.05
N ILE A 6 4.64 -42.10 -11.00
CA ILE A 6 4.30 -41.00 -11.93
C ILE A 6 4.91 -41.36 -13.28
N SER A 7 4.05 -41.63 -14.27
CA SER A 7 4.42 -42.06 -15.63
C SER A 7 3.43 -41.53 -16.67
N GLY A 8 3.81 -41.55 -17.93
CA GLY A 8 2.94 -41.09 -19.00
C GLY A 8 3.47 -41.43 -20.40
N HIS A 9 2.65 -41.23 -21.40
CA HIS A 9 3.01 -41.36 -22.81
C HIS A 9 2.27 -40.33 -23.66
N VAL A 10 2.83 -40.00 -24.80
CA VAL A 10 2.19 -39.19 -25.83
C VAL A 10 1.66 -40.06 -26.94
N TYR A 11 0.50 -39.70 -27.48
CA TYR A 11 -0.10 -40.36 -28.62
C TYR A 11 -0.70 -39.34 -29.57
N ARG A 12 -0.73 -39.71 -30.85
CA ARG A 12 -1.39 -38.91 -31.90
C ARG A 12 -2.88 -39.27 -31.91
N HIS A 13 -3.70 -38.24 -32.01
CA HIS A 13 -5.15 -38.40 -32.18
C HIS A 13 -5.55 -37.61 -33.44
N ASP A 14 -6.16 -38.35 -34.37
CA ASP A 14 -6.65 -37.78 -35.64
C ASP A 14 -8.11 -37.37 -35.45
N GLY A 15 -8.35 -36.08 -35.25
CA GLY A 15 -9.70 -35.51 -35.07
C GLY A 15 -10.18 -34.76 -36.31
N ALA A 16 -11.47 -34.39 -36.36
CA ALA A 16 -12.08 -33.68 -37.47
C ALA A 16 -11.40 -32.36 -37.90
N ARG A 17 -10.63 -31.74 -36.99
CA ARG A 17 -9.87 -30.50 -37.24
C ARG A 17 -8.38 -30.76 -37.50
N GLY A 18 -8.01 -31.99 -37.86
CA GLY A 18 -6.64 -32.41 -38.11
C GLY A 18 -5.97 -33.14 -36.93
N PRO A 19 -4.76 -33.69 -37.15
CA PRO A 19 -4.05 -34.48 -36.17
C PRO A 19 -3.50 -33.61 -35.02
N VAL A 20 -3.64 -34.12 -33.79
CA VAL A 20 -3.14 -33.46 -32.58
C VAL A 20 -2.34 -34.44 -31.72
N TRP A 21 -1.31 -33.96 -31.05
CA TRP A 21 -0.67 -34.69 -30.01
C TRP A 21 -1.43 -34.56 -28.71
N ARG A 22 -1.63 -35.70 -28.03
CA ARG A 22 -2.20 -35.79 -26.69
C ARG A 22 -1.23 -36.53 -25.77
N ALA A 23 -1.24 -36.15 -24.51
CA ALA A 23 -0.51 -36.83 -23.45
C ALA A 23 -1.51 -37.47 -22.50
N LYS A 24 -1.19 -38.70 -22.08
CA LYS A 24 -1.85 -39.40 -20.99
C LYS A 24 -0.81 -39.69 -19.94
N TYR A 25 -1.02 -39.19 -18.71
CA TYR A 25 -0.09 -39.42 -17.61
C TYR A 25 -0.83 -39.68 -16.31
N ARG A 26 -0.13 -40.33 -15.36
CA ARG A 26 -0.64 -40.66 -14.05
C ARG A 26 0.11 -39.78 -13.02
N LEU A 27 -0.65 -39.20 -12.09
CA LEU A 27 -0.13 -38.45 -10.94
C LEU A 27 0.17 -39.37 -9.76
N GLY A 28 0.90 -38.87 -8.76
CA GLY A 28 1.24 -39.65 -7.54
C GLY A 28 0.02 -40.09 -6.71
N ASP A 29 -1.09 -39.38 -6.82
CA ASP A 29 -2.38 -39.73 -6.20
C ASP A 29 -3.19 -40.79 -7.00
N GLY A 30 -2.60 -41.37 -8.05
CA GLY A 30 -3.22 -42.40 -8.90
C GLY A 30 -4.09 -41.88 -10.03
N ARG A 31 -4.44 -40.58 -10.06
CA ARG A 31 -5.28 -40.01 -11.13
C ARG A 31 -4.59 -40.07 -12.48
N GLN A 32 -5.38 -40.40 -13.50
CA GLN A 32 -4.97 -40.32 -14.90
C GLN A 32 -5.45 -38.99 -15.51
N VAL A 33 -4.54 -38.26 -16.14
CA VAL A 33 -4.82 -37.00 -16.81
C VAL A 33 -4.63 -37.17 -18.31
N HIS A 34 -5.60 -36.69 -19.07
CA HIS A 34 -5.54 -36.62 -20.52
C HIS A 34 -5.47 -35.17 -20.95
N ARG A 35 -4.38 -34.77 -21.59
CA ARG A 35 -4.21 -33.37 -22.01
C ARG A 35 -3.84 -33.27 -23.49
N LYS A 36 -4.43 -32.29 -24.16
CA LYS A 36 -4.00 -31.91 -25.51
C LYS A 36 -2.70 -31.14 -25.41
N VAL A 37 -1.66 -31.58 -26.13
CA VAL A 37 -0.38 -30.89 -26.22
C VAL A 37 -0.45 -29.80 -27.30
N GLY A 38 -0.88 -30.15 -28.51
CA GLY A 38 -1.06 -29.22 -29.59
C GLY A 38 -1.21 -29.91 -30.96
N PRO A 39 -1.38 -29.12 -32.06
CA PRO A 39 -1.45 -29.64 -33.41
C PRO A 39 -0.21 -30.45 -33.78
N ALA A 40 -0.39 -31.58 -34.44
CA ALA A 40 0.72 -32.42 -34.89
C ALA A 40 1.34 -31.86 -36.18
N TRP A 41 2.67 -31.67 -36.18
CA TRP A 41 3.38 -31.33 -37.40
C TRP A 41 3.58 -32.54 -38.27
N THR A 42 3.07 -32.46 -39.50
CA THR A 42 3.16 -33.54 -40.50
C THR A 42 4.03 -33.19 -41.72
N GLY A 43 4.56 -31.92 -41.74
CA GLY A 43 5.42 -31.46 -42.82
C GLY A 43 6.88 -31.84 -42.64
N ARG A 44 7.70 -31.50 -43.66
CA ARG A 44 9.15 -31.63 -43.58
C ARG A 44 9.80 -30.37 -42.96
N GLY A 45 10.92 -30.53 -42.27
CA GLY A 45 11.67 -29.43 -41.70
C GLY A 45 11.22 -29.03 -40.30
N ARG A 46 11.58 -27.79 -39.86
CA ARG A 46 11.28 -27.27 -38.53
C ARG A 46 9.80 -26.94 -38.40
N PRO A 47 9.12 -27.39 -37.32
CA PRO A 47 7.71 -27.07 -37.10
C PRO A 47 7.53 -25.57 -36.85
N PRO A 48 6.46 -24.95 -37.33
CA PRO A 48 6.06 -23.60 -36.93
C PRO A 48 5.73 -23.51 -35.44
N ALA A 49 5.76 -22.29 -34.89
CA ALA A 49 5.35 -22.06 -33.52
C ALA A 49 3.95 -22.61 -33.24
N GLY A 50 3.79 -23.32 -32.11
CA GLY A 50 2.54 -23.94 -31.71
C GLY A 50 2.24 -25.34 -32.33
N TYR A 51 3.08 -25.82 -33.26
CA TYR A 51 3.01 -27.18 -33.78
C TYR A 51 4.04 -28.09 -33.13
N PHE A 52 3.66 -29.38 -32.95
CA PHE A 52 4.48 -30.32 -32.21
C PHE A 52 4.85 -31.55 -33.09
N THR A 53 6.13 -31.89 -33.10
CA THR A 53 6.59 -33.24 -33.52
C THR A 53 6.40 -34.19 -32.32
N ARG A 54 6.53 -35.52 -32.60
CA ARG A 54 6.50 -36.52 -31.51
C ARG A 54 7.57 -36.23 -30.44
N ARG A 55 8.77 -35.78 -30.86
CA ARG A 55 9.85 -35.41 -29.96
C ARG A 55 9.48 -34.23 -29.06
N LEU A 56 8.96 -33.14 -29.63
CA LEU A 56 8.55 -31.96 -28.86
C LEU A 56 7.37 -32.27 -27.91
N ALA A 57 6.42 -33.13 -28.36
CA ALA A 57 5.35 -33.55 -27.49
C ALA A 57 5.84 -34.41 -26.32
N LYS A 58 6.88 -35.25 -26.54
CA LYS A 58 7.52 -36.04 -25.49
C LYS A 58 8.30 -35.15 -24.54
N GLU A 59 9.10 -34.20 -25.02
CA GLU A 59 9.82 -33.21 -24.20
C GLU A 59 8.85 -32.41 -23.33
N TRP A 60 7.70 -32.00 -23.88
CA TRP A 60 6.64 -31.37 -23.10
C TRP A 60 6.10 -32.30 -21.99
N LEU A 61 5.83 -33.59 -22.30
CA LEU A 61 5.39 -34.54 -21.28
C LEU A 61 6.44 -34.78 -20.22
N ASP A 62 7.69 -34.93 -20.60
CA ASP A 62 8.81 -35.13 -19.68
C ASP A 62 8.93 -33.95 -18.69
N SER A 63 8.76 -32.70 -19.16
CA SER A 63 8.71 -31.52 -18.29
C SER A 63 7.53 -31.56 -17.30
N VAL A 64 6.36 -32.00 -17.74
CA VAL A 64 5.16 -32.18 -16.89
C VAL A 64 5.41 -33.25 -15.82
N LEU A 65 6.03 -34.38 -16.21
CA LEU A 65 6.34 -35.47 -15.25
C LEU A 65 7.40 -35.07 -14.23
N VAL A 66 8.38 -34.24 -14.61
CA VAL A 66 9.37 -33.67 -13.70
C VAL A 66 8.66 -32.75 -12.69
N GLN A 67 7.80 -31.86 -13.15
CA GLN A 67 7.01 -30.98 -12.27
C GLN A 67 6.08 -31.78 -11.35
N ALA A 68 5.46 -32.83 -11.86
CA ALA A 68 4.60 -33.70 -11.06
C ALA A 68 5.37 -34.42 -9.95
N ARG A 69 6.59 -34.91 -10.24
CA ARG A 69 7.47 -35.53 -9.24
C ARG A 69 7.99 -34.54 -8.22
N ALA A 70 8.28 -33.31 -8.65
CA ALA A 70 8.70 -32.22 -7.78
C ALA A 70 7.53 -31.63 -6.95
N GLY A 71 6.28 -32.07 -7.20
CA GLY A 71 5.08 -31.52 -6.55
C GLY A 71 4.74 -30.09 -6.99
N THR A 72 5.33 -29.62 -8.09
CA THR A 72 5.15 -28.22 -8.58
C THR A 72 4.16 -28.11 -9.74
N LEU A 73 3.56 -29.23 -10.17
CA LEU A 73 2.60 -29.22 -11.29
C LEU A 73 1.27 -28.57 -10.88
N PRO A 74 0.87 -27.46 -11.51
CA PRO A 74 -0.42 -26.83 -11.24
C PRO A 74 -1.59 -27.80 -11.46
N GLY A 75 -2.58 -27.80 -10.54
CA GLY A 75 -3.74 -28.70 -10.60
C GLY A 75 -3.45 -30.17 -10.24
N ALA A 76 -2.22 -30.51 -9.87
CA ALA A 76 -1.88 -31.86 -9.40
C ALA A 76 -2.45 -32.14 -8.00
N VAL A 77 -2.53 -31.14 -7.14
CA VAL A 77 -3.07 -31.23 -5.79
C VAL A 77 -4.56 -30.93 -5.82
N ARG A 78 -5.37 -31.78 -5.19
CA ARG A 78 -6.78 -31.49 -4.87
C ARG A 78 -6.86 -31.09 -3.43
N THR A 79 -7.15 -29.83 -3.20
CA THR A 79 -7.23 -29.27 -1.84
C THR A 79 -8.58 -29.58 -1.20
N GLY A 80 -9.63 -29.76 -2.00
CA GLY A 80 -11.02 -29.81 -1.54
C GLY A 80 -11.57 -28.48 -1.04
N ALA A 81 -10.71 -27.45 -0.95
CA ALA A 81 -11.07 -26.13 -0.44
C ALA A 81 -11.40 -25.13 -1.55
N THR A 82 -12.25 -24.18 -1.23
CA THR A 82 -12.62 -23.06 -2.08
C THR A 82 -11.72 -21.85 -1.82
N PHE A 83 -11.72 -20.91 -2.74
CA PHE A 83 -11.04 -19.62 -2.53
C PHE A 83 -11.65 -18.84 -1.37
N ARG A 84 -12.97 -18.97 -1.14
CA ARG A 84 -13.65 -18.35 0.00
C ARG A 84 -13.10 -18.83 1.34
N GLU A 85 -12.96 -20.15 1.51
CA GLU A 85 -12.35 -20.73 2.72
C GLU A 85 -10.91 -20.28 2.92
N ALA A 86 -10.17 -20.10 1.83
CA ALA A 86 -8.81 -19.55 1.91
C ALA A 86 -8.79 -18.07 2.29
N ALA A 87 -9.78 -17.29 1.85
CA ALA A 87 -9.91 -15.89 2.23
C ALA A 87 -10.24 -15.74 3.72
N GLU A 88 -11.16 -16.56 4.24
CA GLU A 88 -11.53 -16.62 5.65
C GLU A 88 -10.32 -17.00 6.53
N GLU A 89 -9.60 -18.07 6.15
CA GLU A 89 -8.37 -18.48 6.84
C GLU A 89 -7.28 -17.39 6.80
N PHE A 90 -7.15 -16.67 5.67
CA PHE A 90 -6.18 -15.59 5.58
C PHE A 90 -6.51 -14.42 6.50
N MET A 91 -7.78 -14.04 6.58
CA MET A 91 -8.23 -12.96 7.48
C MET A 91 -8.03 -13.37 8.94
N ARG A 92 -8.41 -14.60 9.32
CA ARG A 92 -8.16 -15.15 10.65
C ARG A 92 -6.65 -15.12 11.00
N PHE A 93 -5.79 -15.57 10.09
CA PHE A 93 -4.33 -15.54 10.27
C PHE A 93 -3.78 -14.12 10.47
N LEU A 94 -4.32 -13.13 9.76
CA LEU A 94 -3.88 -11.75 9.91
C LEU A 94 -4.30 -11.16 11.25
N GLU A 95 -5.47 -11.53 11.75
CA GLU A 95 -6.02 -11.05 13.00
C GLU A 95 -5.38 -11.75 14.20
N GLU A 96 -5.42 -13.08 14.24
CA GLU A 96 -5.02 -13.87 15.41
C GLU A 96 -3.51 -14.13 15.48
N ASP A 97 -2.87 -14.51 14.34
CA ASP A 97 -1.47 -14.92 14.34
C ASP A 97 -0.51 -13.76 14.05
N ARG A 98 -0.97 -12.69 13.38
CA ARG A 98 -0.15 -11.56 12.96
C ARG A 98 -0.46 -10.25 13.69
N ASP A 99 -1.49 -10.22 14.51
CA ASP A 99 -1.92 -9.04 15.28
C ASP A 99 -1.91 -7.77 14.42
N ARG A 100 -2.50 -7.86 13.22
CA ARG A 100 -2.53 -6.72 12.28
C ARG A 100 -3.48 -5.66 12.78
N LYS A 101 -3.07 -4.39 12.64
CA LYS A 101 -3.90 -3.24 13.02
C LYS A 101 -5.29 -3.31 12.37
N PRO A 102 -6.36 -2.95 13.09
CA PRO A 102 -7.74 -3.00 12.57
C PRO A 102 -7.93 -2.27 11.23
N SER A 103 -7.17 -1.18 11.00
CA SER A 103 -7.21 -0.47 9.72
C SER A 103 -6.66 -1.29 8.56
N THR A 104 -5.64 -2.12 8.80
CA THR A 104 -5.06 -3.03 7.78
C THR A 104 -6.02 -4.17 7.49
N LEU A 105 -6.63 -4.77 8.52
CA LEU A 105 -7.64 -5.83 8.36
C LEU A 105 -8.81 -5.34 7.52
N ARG A 106 -9.36 -4.16 7.82
CA ARG A 106 -10.45 -3.55 7.05
C ARG A 106 -10.08 -3.28 5.61
N ASP A 107 -8.85 -2.80 5.37
CA ASP A 107 -8.32 -2.56 4.03
C ASP A 107 -8.20 -3.85 3.21
N TYR A 108 -7.78 -4.96 3.83
CA TYR A 108 -7.67 -6.26 3.20
C TYR A 108 -9.04 -6.89 2.96
N ASP A 109 -9.91 -6.82 3.96
CA ASP A 109 -11.29 -7.26 3.87
C ASP A 109 -12.01 -6.56 2.70
N SER A 110 -11.89 -5.23 2.60
CA SER A 110 -12.45 -4.47 1.48
C SER A 110 -11.95 -4.93 0.11
N VAL A 111 -10.66 -5.27 -0.01
CA VAL A 111 -10.10 -5.80 -1.27
C VAL A 111 -10.67 -7.20 -1.56
N ILE A 112 -10.72 -8.05 -0.57
CA ILE A 112 -11.21 -9.43 -0.70
C ILE A 112 -12.70 -9.43 -1.12
N TRP A 113 -13.53 -8.69 -0.40
CA TRP A 113 -14.98 -8.62 -0.65
C TRP A 113 -15.35 -7.96 -1.97
N ASN A 114 -14.70 -6.86 -2.31
CA ASN A 114 -15.10 -6.08 -3.49
C ASN A 114 -14.45 -6.55 -4.79
N HIS A 115 -13.34 -7.28 -4.72
CA HIS A 115 -12.57 -7.63 -5.93
C HIS A 115 -12.28 -9.13 -6.07
N LEU A 116 -11.92 -9.83 -5.00
CA LEU A 116 -11.43 -11.20 -5.11
C LEU A 116 -12.56 -12.23 -5.02
N LEU A 117 -13.45 -12.13 -4.02
CA LEU A 117 -14.56 -13.06 -3.85
C LEU A 117 -15.56 -13.03 -5.01
N PRO A 118 -15.90 -11.88 -5.61
CA PRO A 118 -16.76 -11.87 -6.79
C PRO A 118 -16.17 -12.60 -8.00
N ALA A 119 -14.83 -12.67 -8.08
CA ALA A 119 -14.14 -13.30 -9.20
C ALA A 119 -13.83 -14.79 -8.98
N PHE A 120 -13.44 -15.15 -7.77
CA PHE A 120 -12.85 -16.45 -7.46
C PHE A 120 -13.54 -17.18 -6.29
N GLY A 121 -14.46 -16.56 -5.57
CA GLY A 121 -14.99 -17.07 -4.29
C GLY A 121 -15.42 -18.53 -4.31
N ASP A 122 -16.08 -18.95 -5.36
CA ASP A 122 -16.63 -20.31 -5.51
C ASP A 122 -15.68 -21.27 -6.25
N TRP A 123 -14.51 -20.77 -6.67
CA TRP A 123 -13.53 -21.61 -7.35
C TRP A 123 -12.80 -22.51 -6.35
N ARG A 124 -12.42 -23.71 -6.81
CA ARG A 124 -11.45 -24.53 -6.07
C ARG A 124 -10.08 -23.87 -6.13
N LEU A 125 -9.32 -23.96 -5.05
CA LEU A 125 -7.99 -23.34 -4.96
C LEU A 125 -7.06 -23.79 -6.08
N GLU A 126 -7.11 -25.07 -6.44
CA GLU A 126 -6.32 -25.65 -7.52
C GLU A 126 -6.70 -25.15 -8.92
N ASP A 127 -7.88 -24.56 -9.08
CA ASP A 127 -8.36 -24.01 -10.36
C ASP A 127 -7.93 -22.55 -10.55
N VAL A 128 -7.45 -21.90 -9.49
CA VAL A 128 -6.86 -20.54 -9.54
C VAL A 128 -5.47 -20.66 -10.16
N THR A 129 -5.39 -20.57 -11.47
CA THR A 129 -4.13 -20.69 -12.24
C THR A 129 -3.53 -19.31 -12.55
N PRO A 130 -2.22 -19.22 -12.86
CA PRO A 130 -1.61 -17.95 -13.31
C PRO A 130 -2.35 -17.33 -14.50
N ASP A 131 -2.71 -18.12 -15.51
CA ASP A 131 -3.46 -17.65 -16.70
C ASP A 131 -4.83 -17.07 -16.33
N ALA A 132 -5.50 -17.66 -15.33
CA ALA A 132 -6.80 -17.15 -14.85
C ALA A 132 -6.63 -15.83 -14.11
N VAL A 133 -5.60 -15.72 -13.27
CA VAL A 133 -5.27 -14.50 -12.54
C VAL A 133 -4.89 -13.38 -13.50
N GLU A 134 -4.06 -13.64 -14.51
CA GLU A 134 -3.68 -12.65 -15.52
C GLU A 134 -4.87 -12.13 -16.32
N ARG A 135 -5.73 -13.04 -16.80
CA ARG A 135 -6.95 -12.64 -17.52
C ARG A 135 -7.83 -11.74 -16.66
N TRP A 136 -8.06 -12.12 -15.42
CA TRP A 136 -8.82 -11.31 -14.48
C TRP A 136 -8.12 -9.96 -14.17
N ALA A 137 -6.81 -9.94 -13.94
CA ALA A 137 -6.06 -8.74 -13.65
C ALA A 137 -6.15 -7.68 -14.78
N ARG A 138 -6.30 -8.12 -16.04
CA ARG A 138 -6.57 -7.22 -17.17
C ARG A 138 -7.94 -6.55 -17.03
N THR A 139 -8.98 -7.27 -16.61
CA THR A 139 -10.31 -6.71 -16.44
C THR A 139 -10.39 -5.63 -15.35
N LEU A 140 -9.48 -5.63 -14.38
CA LEU A 140 -9.38 -4.56 -13.38
C LEU A 140 -9.05 -3.18 -13.99
N GLY A 141 -8.51 -3.16 -15.21
CA GLY A 141 -8.24 -1.93 -15.97
C GLY A 141 -9.38 -1.50 -16.88
N GLU A 142 -10.35 -2.38 -17.13
CA GLU A 142 -11.48 -2.18 -18.02
C GLU A 142 -12.70 -1.69 -17.22
N GLY A 143 -13.52 -0.82 -17.77
CA GLY A 143 -14.75 -0.32 -17.13
C GLY A 143 -14.50 0.76 -16.06
N ARG A 144 -14.52 0.42 -14.79
CA ARG A 144 -14.06 1.31 -13.71
C ARG A 144 -12.54 1.37 -13.75
N ARG A 145 -11.98 2.42 -14.28
CA ARG A 145 -10.52 2.65 -14.38
C ARG A 145 -9.88 2.75 -13.00
N LEU A 146 -9.58 1.60 -12.40
CA LEU A 146 -8.77 1.58 -11.18
C LEU A 146 -7.36 2.08 -11.49
N SER A 147 -6.83 2.96 -10.65
CA SER A 147 -5.44 3.41 -10.80
C SER A 147 -4.48 2.21 -10.69
N ASN A 148 -3.34 2.27 -11.36
CA ASN A 148 -2.31 1.22 -11.26
C ASN A 148 -1.89 0.97 -9.80
N ARG A 149 -1.89 2.01 -8.95
CA ARG A 149 -1.61 1.87 -7.52
C ARG A 149 -2.68 1.03 -6.80
N THR A 150 -3.96 1.23 -7.13
CA THR A 150 -5.06 0.41 -6.58
C THR A 150 -4.96 -1.02 -7.07
N ARG A 151 -4.68 -1.23 -8.36
CA ARG A 151 -4.47 -2.56 -8.94
C ARG A 151 -3.31 -3.30 -8.27
N LEU A 152 -2.18 -2.62 -8.04
CA LEU A 152 -1.05 -3.18 -7.29
C LEU A 152 -1.42 -3.56 -5.85
N LYS A 153 -2.21 -2.72 -5.15
CA LYS A 153 -2.71 -3.05 -3.81
C LYS A 153 -3.54 -4.35 -3.84
N ILE A 154 -4.46 -4.47 -4.79
CA ILE A 154 -5.30 -5.66 -4.96
C ILE A 154 -4.44 -6.90 -5.20
N LEU A 155 -3.49 -6.84 -6.12
CA LEU A 155 -2.58 -7.95 -6.43
C LEU A 155 -1.67 -8.31 -5.24
N THR A 156 -1.28 -7.34 -4.42
CA THR A 156 -0.50 -7.58 -3.21
C THR A 156 -1.30 -8.35 -2.16
N VAL A 157 -2.55 -7.99 -1.94
CA VAL A 157 -3.45 -8.73 -1.03
C VAL A 157 -3.71 -10.13 -1.57
N PHE A 158 -3.99 -10.26 -2.87
CA PHE A 158 -4.20 -11.54 -3.53
C PHE A 158 -2.98 -12.47 -3.41
N HIS A 159 -1.78 -11.93 -3.66
CA HIS A 159 -0.53 -12.67 -3.47
C HIS A 159 -0.38 -13.16 -2.03
N GLY A 160 -0.64 -12.31 -1.04
CA GLY A 160 -0.56 -12.67 0.38
C GLY A 160 -1.54 -13.78 0.76
N LEU A 161 -2.78 -13.70 0.27
CA LEU A 161 -3.82 -14.70 0.47
C LEU A 161 -3.41 -16.06 -0.14
N MET A 162 -2.99 -16.05 -1.41
CA MET A 162 -2.58 -17.29 -2.08
C MET A 162 -1.29 -17.89 -1.51
N GLU A 163 -0.39 -17.06 -0.98
CA GLU A 163 0.79 -17.56 -0.26
C GLU A 163 0.42 -18.24 1.07
N ARG A 164 -0.58 -17.72 1.79
CA ARG A 164 -1.14 -18.41 2.98
C ARG A 164 -1.83 -19.71 2.56
N ALA A 165 -2.67 -19.66 1.54
CA ALA A 165 -3.34 -20.84 1.00
C ALA A 165 -2.34 -21.92 0.55
N ARG A 166 -1.25 -21.52 -0.11
CA ARG A 166 -0.17 -22.43 -0.52
C ARG A 166 0.42 -23.19 0.67
N ARG A 167 0.63 -22.51 1.78
CA ARG A 167 1.18 -23.13 3.00
C ARG A 167 0.18 -24.05 3.70
N VAL A 168 -1.07 -23.64 3.81
CA VAL A 168 -2.12 -24.40 4.53
C VAL A 168 -2.54 -25.64 3.74
N TRP A 169 -2.85 -25.46 2.46
CA TRP A 169 -3.36 -26.54 1.60
C TRP A 169 -2.30 -27.20 0.70
N LYS A 170 -1.02 -26.89 0.97
CA LYS A 170 0.12 -27.47 0.25
C LYS A 170 0.03 -27.33 -1.28
N LEU A 171 -0.46 -26.15 -1.74
CA LEU A 171 -0.45 -25.84 -3.16
C LEU A 171 1.01 -25.81 -3.69
N PRO A 172 1.26 -26.30 -4.92
CA PRO A 172 2.61 -26.35 -5.47
C PRO A 172 3.22 -24.98 -5.72
N ILE A 173 2.41 -24.03 -6.17
CA ILE A 173 2.84 -22.67 -6.51
C ILE A 173 1.83 -21.65 -5.98
N ASN A 174 2.29 -20.42 -5.87
CA ASN A 174 1.41 -19.26 -5.71
C ASN A 174 1.08 -18.72 -7.11
N PRO A 175 -0.18 -18.80 -7.59
CA PRO A 175 -0.52 -18.38 -8.94
C PRO A 175 -0.40 -16.87 -9.20
N VAL A 176 -0.16 -16.09 -8.16
CA VAL A 176 -0.01 -14.62 -8.22
C VAL A 176 1.48 -14.20 -8.16
N ALA A 177 2.40 -15.15 -8.04
CA ALA A 177 3.83 -14.83 -7.85
C ALA A 177 4.45 -14.19 -9.10
N ASP A 178 4.21 -14.80 -10.26
CA ASP A 178 4.93 -14.50 -11.50
C ASP A 178 4.07 -13.76 -12.54
N ILE A 179 2.94 -13.18 -12.12
CA ILE A 179 2.08 -12.39 -13.00
C ILE A 179 2.66 -11.01 -13.29
N ASP A 180 2.41 -10.49 -14.49
CA ASP A 180 2.74 -9.12 -14.85
C ASP A 180 2.01 -8.12 -13.98
N ARG A 181 2.77 -7.27 -13.29
CA ARG A 181 2.22 -6.23 -12.41
C ARG A 181 2.18 -4.89 -13.12
N PRO A 182 1.08 -4.13 -12.99
CA PRO A 182 1.00 -2.82 -13.58
C PRO A 182 2.08 -1.90 -12.99
N HIS A 183 2.78 -1.18 -13.85
CA HIS A 183 3.73 -0.18 -13.38
C HIS A 183 2.98 1.03 -12.80
N ALA A 184 3.20 1.31 -11.51
CA ALA A 184 2.72 2.54 -10.90
C ALA A 184 3.76 3.63 -11.19
N ALA A 185 3.52 4.41 -12.24
CA ALA A 185 4.33 5.58 -12.47
C ALA A 185 4.32 6.48 -11.22
N PRO A 186 5.43 7.08 -10.84
CA PRO A 186 5.43 8.17 -9.88
C PRO A 186 4.39 9.19 -10.29
N SER A 187 3.65 9.78 -9.33
CA SER A 187 2.71 10.85 -9.66
C SER A 187 3.46 11.93 -10.43
N ALA A 188 3.06 12.17 -11.69
CA ALA A 188 3.70 13.15 -12.56
C ALA A 188 3.49 14.61 -12.08
N GLY A 189 2.59 14.83 -11.13
CA GLY A 189 2.39 16.12 -10.45
C GLY A 189 3.24 16.18 -9.18
N GLY A 190 3.95 17.29 -8.97
CA GLY A 190 4.60 17.59 -7.70
C GLY A 190 3.60 17.53 -6.53
N ILE A 191 4.10 17.48 -5.30
CA ILE A 191 3.24 17.56 -4.12
C ILE A 191 2.69 18.98 -4.07
N GLU A 192 1.39 19.13 -4.25
CA GLU A 192 0.74 20.42 -4.03
C GLU A 192 0.62 20.69 -2.53
N VAL A 193 1.00 21.91 -2.16
CA VAL A 193 1.00 22.37 -0.77
C VAL A 193 0.40 23.78 -0.69
N PHE A 194 -0.03 24.17 0.48
CA PHE A 194 -0.47 25.54 0.75
C PHE A 194 0.73 26.46 0.97
N SER A 195 0.58 27.72 0.60
CA SER A 195 1.47 28.77 1.10
C SER A 195 1.14 29.11 2.56
N PRO A 196 2.03 29.78 3.30
CA PRO A 196 1.72 30.28 4.65
C PRO A 196 0.45 31.15 4.68
N GLU A 197 0.27 32.01 3.69
CA GLU A 197 -0.89 32.90 3.57
C GLU A 197 -2.19 32.11 3.32
N GLU A 198 -2.13 31.06 2.51
CA GLU A 198 -3.25 30.14 2.26
C GLU A 198 -3.63 29.38 3.55
N VAL A 199 -2.65 28.94 4.34
CA VAL A 199 -2.91 28.32 5.65
C VAL A 199 -3.63 29.30 6.58
N LEU A 200 -3.14 30.53 6.69
CA LEU A 200 -3.79 31.56 7.50
C LEU A 200 -5.19 31.94 6.99
N ALA A 201 -5.39 31.93 5.68
CA ALA A 201 -6.72 32.14 5.08
C ALA A 201 -7.66 31.00 5.46
N LEU A 202 -7.21 29.75 5.40
CA LEU A 202 -7.99 28.57 5.82
C LEU A 202 -8.38 28.67 7.31
N VAL A 203 -7.43 29.02 8.18
CA VAL A 203 -7.65 29.17 9.63
C VAL A 203 -8.68 30.26 9.93
N ARG A 204 -8.60 31.42 9.26
CA ARG A 204 -9.56 32.51 9.43
C ARG A 204 -10.98 32.18 8.97
N ASN A 205 -11.14 31.23 8.06
CA ASN A 205 -12.43 30.77 7.54
C ASN A 205 -12.90 29.45 8.15
N ALA A 206 -12.27 29.01 9.24
CA ALA A 206 -12.73 27.85 10.01
C ALA A 206 -14.10 28.16 10.65
N GLU A 207 -14.90 27.13 10.87
CA GLU A 207 -16.27 27.25 11.36
C GLU A 207 -16.32 27.69 12.83
N ASP A 208 -15.34 27.24 13.61
CA ASP A 208 -15.19 27.58 15.03
C ASP A 208 -13.71 27.66 15.43
N GLU A 209 -13.45 28.09 16.68
CA GLU A 209 -12.11 28.25 17.22
C GLU A 209 -11.34 26.92 17.31
N GLN A 210 -12.05 25.81 17.57
CA GLN A 210 -11.44 24.49 17.62
C GLN A 210 -10.96 24.03 16.24
N ASP A 211 -11.76 24.24 15.20
CA ASP A 211 -11.37 23.90 13.84
C ASP A 211 -10.20 24.80 13.36
N ALA A 212 -10.21 26.09 13.73
CA ALA A 212 -9.10 26.99 13.45
C ALA A 212 -7.80 26.51 14.09
N ALA A 213 -7.83 26.18 15.39
CA ALA A 213 -6.68 25.64 16.11
C ALA A 213 -6.23 24.29 15.53
N LEU A 214 -7.17 23.43 15.14
CA LEU A 214 -6.87 22.12 14.54
C LEU A 214 -6.18 22.26 13.18
N PHE A 215 -6.66 23.11 12.29
CA PHE A 215 -6.07 23.33 10.96
C PHE A 215 -4.68 23.95 11.08
N LEU A 216 -4.52 24.93 11.98
CA LEU A 216 -3.24 25.53 12.27
C LEU A 216 -2.23 24.50 12.80
N THR A 217 -2.63 23.74 13.81
CA THR A 217 -1.80 22.66 14.38
C THR A 217 -1.41 21.64 13.32
N ALA A 218 -2.35 21.22 12.45
CA ALA A 218 -2.08 20.27 11.37
C ALA A 218 -1.00 20.79 10.40
N ALA A 219 -1.10 22.07 10.02
CA ALA A 219 -0.19 22.70 9.06
C ALA A 219 1.21 23.00 9.66
N PHE A 220 1.27 23.32 10.95
CA PHE A 220 2.51 23.79 11.61
C PHE A 220 3.27 22.69 12.36
N THR A 221 2.67 21.51 12.53
CA THR A 221 3.31 20.37 13.21
C THR A 221 3.45 19.15 12.32
N GLY A 222 2.69 19.10 11.24
CA GLY A 222 2.65 17.94 10.34
C GLY A 222 2.12 16.66 10.99
N LEU A 223 1.34 16.75 12.09
CA LEU A 223 0.68 15.60 12.69
C LEU A 223 -0.29 14.95 11.71
N ARG A 224 -0.42 13.62 11.79
CA ARG A 224 -1.44 12.92 11.02
C ARG A 224 -2.83 13.19 11.60
N GLN A 225 -3.87 13.16 10.76
CA GLN A 225 -5.24 13.38 11.22
C GLN A 225 -5.60 12.53 12.45
N GLY A 226 -5.27 11.23 12.43
CA GLY A 226 -5.54 10.36 13.57
C GLY A 226 -4.73 10.70 14.82
N GLU A 227 -3.55 11.29 14.70
CA GLU A 227 -2.73 11.77 15.80
C GLU A 227 -3.34 13.06 16.41
N LEU A 228 -3.81 13.98 15.57
CA LEU A 228 -4.53 15.19 16.01
C LEU A 228 -5.81 14.84 16.77
N VAL A 229 -6.63 13.94 16.22
CA VAL A 229 -7.89 13.50 16.83
C VAL A 229 -7.69 12.73 18.15
N ALA A 230 -6.50 12.15 18.37
CA ALA A 230 -6.13 11.46 19.59
C ALA A 230 -5.36 12.32 20.59
N LEU A 231 -5.02 13.57 20.25
CA LEU A 231 -4.19 14.45 21.07
C LEU A 231 -4.91 14.80 22.38
N ARG A 232 -4.20 14.64 23.50
CA ARG A 232 -4.68 15.00 24.85
C ARG A 232 -3.92 16.18 25.39
N TRP A 233 -4.51 16.91 26.34
CA TRP A 233 -3.86 18.08 26.94
C TRP A 233 -2.55 17.76 27.64
N ARG A 234 -2.41 16.61 28.31
CA ARG A 234 -1.16 16.15 28.91
C ARG A 234 0.01 15.94 27.93
N ASP A 235 -0.30 15.87 26.63
CA ASP A 235 0.70 15.69 25.56
C ASP A 235 1.13 17.04 24.96
N VAL A 236 0.54 18.17 25.41
CA VAL A 236 0.90 19.54 24.98
C VAL A 236 1.75 20.17 26.08
N ASP A 237 3.03 20.32 25.81
CA ASP A 237 3.96 20.97 26.72
C ASP A 237 4.15 22.44 26.30
N PHE A 238 3.40 23.33 26.94
CA PHE A 238 3.47 24.76 26.65
C PHE A 238 4.84 25.38 27.06
N PRO A 239 5.39 25.11 28.25
CA PRO A 239 6.73 25.62 28.62
C PRO A 239 7.85 25.07 27.75
N GLY A 240 7.77 23.80 27.35
CA GLY A 240 8.76 23.14 26.50
C GLY A 240 8.55 23.39 25.02
N GLU A 241 7.47 24.08 24.61
CA GLU A 241 7.12 24.39 23.21
C GLU A 241 7.09 23.16 22.31
N HIS A 242 6.52 22.05 22.78
CA HIS A 242 6.41 20.85 21.98
C HIS A 242 5.14 20.04 22.24
N ILE A 243 4.76 19.23 21.25
CA ILE A 243 3.65 18.28 21.31
C ILE A 243 4.21 16.86 21.26
N ARG A 244 3.86 16.04 22.25
CA ARG A 244 4.19 14.61 22.30
C ARG A 244 3.14 13.81 21.54
N VAL A 245 3.55 13.05 20.57
CA VAL A 245 2.66 12.20 19.77
C VAL A 245 2.74 10.77 20.29
N THR A 246 1.78 10.43 21.13
CA THR A 246 1.74 9.15 21.88
C THR A 246 0.72 8.17 21.32
N ALA A 247 -0.33 8.65 20.64
CA ALA A 247 -1.46 7.86 20.17
C ALA A 247 -1.95 8.31 18.78
N SER A 248 -2.76 7.47 18.17
CA SER A 248 -3.50 7.76 16.93
C SER A 248 -4.87 7.10 17.00
N PHE A 249 -5.92 7.86 16.68
CA PHE A 249 -7.29 7.36 16.61
C PHE A 249 -7.71 7.22 15.14
N THR A 250 -8.12 6.02 14.76
CA THR A 250 -8.53 5.74 13.38
C THR A 250 -9.64 4.70 13.39
N ASN A 251 -10.75 5.01 12.74
CA ASN A 251 -11.87 4.08 12.57
C ASN A 251 -12.41 3.51 13.90
N GLY A 252 -12.54 4.34 14.92
CA GLY A 252 -13.06 3.92 16.23
C GLY A 252 -12.04 3.27 17.17
N HIS A 253 -10.78 3.11 16.73
CA HIS A 253 -9.74 2.45 17.53
C HIS A 253 -8.62 3.42 17.88
N LEU A 254 -8.27 3.47 19.15
CA LEU A 254 -7.06 4.12 19.66
C LEU A 254 -5.90 3.15 19.52
N THR A 255 -4.84 3.56 18.84
CA THR A 255 -3.65 2.73 18.59
C THR A 255 -2.39 3.54 18.83
N SER A 256 -1.24 2.85 18.96
CA SER A 256 0.06 3.53 18.88
C SER A 256 0.22 4.25 17.53
N PRO A 257 1.05 5.30 17.45
CA PRO A 257 1.37 5.96 16.18
C PRO A 257 1.76 4.95 15.08
N LYS A 258 1.57 5.33 13.83
CA LYS A 258 1.84 4.42 12.69
C LYS A 258 3.29 3.92 12.63
N SER A 259 4.23 4.71 13.15
CA SER A 259 5.65 4.34 13.28
C SER A 259 5.97 3.42 14.47
N GLY A 260 5.01 3.20 15.38
CA GLY A 260 5.23 2.47 16.64
C GLY A 260 6.07 3.24 17.68
N ARG A 261 6.50 4.47 17.39
CA ARG A 261 7.37 5.27 18.25
C ARG A 261 6.68 6.55 18.70
N VAL A 262 6.83 6.88 19.99
CA VAL A 262 6.51 8.20 20.52
C VAL A 262 7.53 9.20 19.99
N ARG A 263 7.07 10.39 19.65
CA ARG A 263 7.94 11.48 19.20
C ARG A 263 7.45 12.82 19.72
N SER A 264 8.36 13.79 19.78
CA SER A 264 8.04 15.18 20.06
C SER A 264 8.14 16.01 18.80
N VAL A 265 7.21 16.92 18.61
CA VAL A 265 7.17 17.85 17.48
C VAL A 265 7.18 19.26 18.02
N PRO A 266 8.05 20.18 17.51
CA PRO A 266 8.08 21.56 17.98
C PRO A 266 6.75 22.25 17.71
N MET A 267 6.35 23.12 18.65
CA MET A 267 5.12 23.88 18.62
C MET A 267 5.47 25.36 18.43
N ALA A 268 5.11 25.91 17.29
CA ALA A 268 5.32 27.34 17.01
C ALA A 268 4.45 28.21 17.92
N PRO A 269 4.84 29.47 18.21
CA PRO A 269 4.09 30.38 19.07
C PRO A 269 2.61 30.51 18.68
N ASP A 270 2.31 30.65 17.39
CA ASP A 270 0.93 30.75 16.88
C ASP A 270 0.07 29.52 17.28
N VAL A 271 0.66 28.31 17.23
CA VAL A 271 0.00 27.08 17.66
C VAL A 271 -0.19 27.07 19.16
N SER A 272 0.84 27.47 19.92
CA SER A 272 0.79 27.57 21.38
C SER A 272 -0.33 28.50 21.82
N GLU A 273 -0.42 29.69 21.23
CA GLU A 273 -1.49 30.65 21.52
C GLU A 273 -2.89 30.11 21.17
N ALA A 274 -3.05 29.47 20.00
CA ALA A 274 -4.32 28.91 19.60
C ALA A 274 -4.76 27.80 20.57
N LEU A 275 -3.84 26.92 20.97
CA LEU A 275 -4.13 25.86 21.92
C LEU A 275 -4.35 26.40 23.34
N ALA A 276 -3.61 27.44 23.76
CA ALA A 276 -3.81 28.10 25.05
C ALA A 276 -5.20 28.76 25.14
N ARG A 277 -5.66 29.41 24.08
CA ARG A 277 -7.06 29.91 24.03
C ARG A 277 -8.06 28.75 24.12
N LEU A 278 -7.86 27.70 23.33
CA LEU A 278 -8.74 26.53 23.34
C LEU A 278 -8.78 25.83 24.71
N SER A 279 -7.72 25.86 25.51
CA SER A 279 -7.68 25.29 26.86
C SER A 279 -8.52 26.05 27.87
N GLN A 280 -8.96 27.29 27.55
CA GLN A 280 -9.82 28.11 28.42
C GLN A 280 -11.32 27.89 28.17
N ARG A 281 -11.69 26.97 27.29
CA ARG A 281 -13.10 26.60 27.06
C ARG A 281 -13.71 25.97 28.30
N GLU A 282 -15.05 26.02 28.41
CA GLU A 282 -15.79 25.58 29.59
C GLU A 282 -15.67 24.06 29.89
N HIS A 283 -15.49 23.25 28.85
CA HIS A 283 -15.47 21.78 28.98
C HIS A 283 -14.27 21.17 28.26
N TRP A 284 -13.90 19.94 28.64
CA TRP A 284 -12.87 19.12 27.99
C TRP A 284 -11.46 19.72 28.04
N THR A 285 -11.06 20.21 29.24
CA THR A 285 -9.77 20.88 29.48
C THR A 285 -8.84 20.14 30.43
N GLY A 286 -9.30 19.00 31.01
CA GLY A 286 -8.47 18.17 31.88
C GLY A 286 -7.35 17.45 31.10
N ASP A 287 -6.27 17.11 31.80
CA ASP A 287 -5.06 16.50 31.23
C ASP A 287 -5.35 15.27 30.34
N ASP A 288 -6.27 14.42 30.75
CA ASP A 288 -6.67 13.21 30.03
C ASP A 288 -7.73 13.44 28.96
N GLU A 289 -8.23 14.66 28.85
CA GLU A 289 -9.23 15.00 27.84
C GLU A 289 -8.61 15.39 26.50
N LEU A 290 -9.42 15.30 25.45
CA LEU A 290 -8.97 15.55 24.09
C LEU A 290 -8.83 17.06 23.84
N VAL A 291 -7.71 17.46 23.23
CA VAL A 291 -7.50 18.83 22.75
C VAL A 291 -8.57 19.19 21.71
N PHE A 292 -8.85 18.30 20.79
CA PHE A 292 -9.87 18.47 19.77
C PHE A 292 -11.02 17.50 20.05
N ALA A 293 -11.93 17.93 20.90
CA ALA A 293 -13.03 17.10 21.38
C ALA A 293 -14.23 17.19 20.43
N GLY A 294 -14.84 16.06 20.18
CA GLY A 294 -16.14 15.96 19.51
C GLY A 294 -17.31 16.04 20.52
N ILE A 295 -18.50 15.66 20.06
CA ILE A 295 -19.70 15.63 20.89
C ILE A 295 -19.46 14.78 22.14
N ALA A 296 -19.84 15.32 23.29
CA ALA A 296 -19.68 14.68 24.60
C ALA A 296 -18.23 14.25 24.93
N GLY A 297 -17.22 15.02 24.50
CA GLY A 297 -15.81 14.76 24.78
C GLY A 297 -15.20 13.58 24.03
N ARG A 298 -15.92 13.00 23.05
CA ARG A 298 -15.42 11.88 22.25
C ARG A 298 -14.47 12.35 21.14
N ASN A 299 -13.76 11.39 20.54
CA ASN A 299 -12.94 11.70 19.36
C ASN A 299 -13.81 12.28 18.22
N LEU A 300 -13.25 13.23 17.49
CA LEU A 300 -13.90 13.82 16.32
C LEU A 300 -14.23 12.75 15.27
N ASP A 301 -15.42 12.83 14.70
CA ASP A 301 -15.76 12.06 13.50
C ASP A 301 -14.96 12.56 12.30
N ALA A 302 -14.20 11.68 11.69
CA ALA A 302 -13.31 12.00 10.58
C ALA A 302 -14.07 12.54 9.35
N SER A 303 -15.28 12.06 9.10
CA SER A 303 -16.09 12.47 7.96
C SER A 303 -16.68 13.87 8.19
N ALA A 304 -17.12 14.15 9.42
CA ALA A 304 -17.61 15.46 9.82
C ALA A 304 -16.48 16.51 9.76
N LEU A 305 -15.30 16.19 10.29
CA LEU A 305 -14.11 17.03 10.20
C LEU A 305 -13.76 17.36 8.74
N LEU A 306 -13.75 16.36 7.86
CA LEU A 306 -13.47 16.59 6.43
C LEU A 306 -14.53 17.47 5.74
N LYS A 307 -15.80 17.40 6.16
CA LYS A 307 -16.85 18.28 5.64
C LYS A 307 -16.62 19.73 6.08
N ARG A 308 -16.29 19.97 7.35
CA ARG A 308 -15.97 21.32 7.87
C ARG A 308 -14.72 21.89 7.20
N TYR A 309 -13.66 21.08 7.08
CA TYR A 309 -12.45 21.45 6.35
C TYR A 309 -12.73 21.90 4.90
N LYS A 310 -13.54 21.12 4.16
CA LYS A 310 -13.91 21.48 2.78
C LYS A 310 -14.74 22.78 2.71
N ARG A 311 -15.59 23.02 3.69
CA ARG A 311 -16.34 24.29 3.79
C ARG A 311 -15.39 25.47 4.03
N ALA A 312 -14.43 25.33 4.93
CA ALA A 312 -13.42 26.34 5.19
C ALA A 312 -12.55 26.63 3.97
N LEU A 313 -12.15 25.61 3.20
CA LEU A 313 -11.43 25.80 1.92
C LEU A 313 -12.26 26.60 0.91
N ALA A 314 -13.53 26.25 0.77
CA ALA A 314 -14.43 26.95 -0.17
C ALA A 314 -14.66 28.40 0.25
N ALA A 315 -14.89 28.66 1.56
CA ALA A 315 -15.06 29.99 2.10
C ALA A 315 -13.80 30.87 1.93
N ALA A 316 -12.63 30.27 2.03
CA ALA A 316 -11.34 30.93 1.81
C ALA A 316 -10.98 31.09 0.32
N GLY A 317 -11.76 30.55 -0.63
CA GLY A 317 -11.44 30.55 -2.06
C GLY A 317 -10.22 29.73 -2.42
N LEU A 318 -9.88 28.71 -1.61
CA LEU A 318 -8.66 27.91 -1.77
C LEU A 318 -8.90 26.66 -2.62
N ARG A 319 -7.82 26.15 -3.18
CA ARG A 319 -7.79 24.88 -3.93
C ARG A 319 -8.29 23.73 -3.06
N PRO A 320 -9.01 22.74 -3.60
CA PRO A 320 -9.60 21.63 -2.83
C PRO A 320 -8.55 20.56 -2.47
N LEU A 321 -7.45 20.98 -1.82
CA LEU A 321 -6.44 20.06 -1.34
C LEU A 321 -6.99 19.21 -0.19
N ARG A 322 -6.46 18.00 -0.04
CA ARG A 322 -6.90 17.07 1.01
C ARG A 322 -6.42 17.55 2.39
N PHE A 323 -7.09 17.15 3.44
CA PHE A 323 -6.64 17.43 4.81
C PHE A 323 -5.19 16.98 5.07
N HIS A 324 -4.79 15.83 4.50
CA HIS A 324 -3.42 15.33 4.62
C HIS A 324 -2.37 16.23 3.93
N ASP A 325 -2.79 17.10 3.03
CA ASP A 325 -1.88 18.02 2.32
C ASP A 325 -1.41 19.17 3.23
N LEU A 326 -2.09 19.44 4.37
CA LEU A 326 -1.57 20.29 5.46
C LEU A 326 -0.26 19.71 6.02
N ARG A 327 -0.20 18.41 6.22
CA ARG A 327 1.04 17.73 6.60
C ARG A 327 2.10 17.75 5.50
N HIS A 328 1.69 17.68 4.23
CA HIS A 328 2.61 17.87 3.11
C HIS A 328 3.15 19.30 3.07
N THR A 329 2.34 20.28 3.42
CA THR A 329 2.74 21.68 3.58
C THR A 329 3.85 21.80 4.65
N PHE A 330 3.66 21.21 5.83
CA PHE A 330 4.70 21.16 6.86
C PHE A 330 6.00 20.57 6.33
N GLY A 331 5.96 19.37 5.76
CA GLY A 331 7.15 18.67 5.26
C GLY A 331 7.90 19.48 4.20
N THR A 332 7.18 20.06 3.23
CA THR A 332 7.76 20.86 2.14
C THR A 332 8.35 22.19 2.66
N THR A 333 7.72 22.81 3.65
CA THR A 333 8.21 24.04 4.25
C THR A 333 9.44 23.78 5.12
N MET A 334 9.39 22.76 5.97
CA MET A 334 10.44 22.48 6.94
C MET A 334 11.71 21.89 6.32
N ILE A 335 11.61 21.13 5.22
CA ILE A 335 12.79 20.59 4.54
C ILE A 335 13.74 21.67 3.98
N ARG A 336 13.23 22.89 3.84
CA ARG A 336 14.03 24.08 3.43
C ARG A 336 14.74 24.75 4.59
N LYS A 337 14.33 24.45 5.83
CA LYS A 337 14.79 25.15 7.05
C LYS A 337 15.55 24.24 8.02
N ALA A 338 15.25 22.94 7.99
CA ALA A 338 15.86 21.94 8.86
C ALA A 338 16.46 20.81 8.04
N ASP A 339 17.37 20.06 8.65
CA ASP A 339 17.91 18.85 8.03
C ASP A 339 16.84 17.77 7.89
N ILE A 340 17.06 16.88 6.93
CA ILE A 340 16.08 15.83 6.57
C ILE A 340 15.81 14.86 7.74
N VAL A 341 16.77 14.62 8.62
CA VAL A 341 16.63 13.69 9.76
C VAL A 341 15.66 14.28 10.78
N ARG A 342 15.82 15.57 11.13
CA ARG A 342 14.85 16.27 12.00
C ARG A 342 13.44 16.27 11.43
N VAL A 343 13.30 16.59 10.14
CA VAL A 343 11.98 16.57 9.49
C VAL A 343 11.38 15.16 9.49
N GLN A 344 12.20 14.13 9.26
CA GLN A 344 11.79 12.73 9.37
C GLN A 344 11.27 12.39 10.77
N GLU A 345 12.00 12.80 11.81
CA GLU A 345 11.63 12.57 13.20
C GLU A 345 10.31 13.27 13.55
N TRP A 346 10.19 14.56 13.27
CA TRP A 346 8.96 15.33 13.54
C TRP A 346 7.76 14.74 12.81
N MET A 347 7.93 14.36 11.56
CA MET A 347 6.86 13.71 10.79
C MET A 347 6.62 12.24 11.19
N GLY A 348 7.54 11.60 11.90
CA GLY A 348 7.44 10.19 12.29
C GLY A 348 7.38 9.27 11.06
N HIS A 349 8.29 9.47 10.11
CA HIS A 349 8.46 8.56 8.99
C HIS A 349 9.42 7.43 9.39
N ALA A 350 8.97 6.19 9.27
CA ALA A 350 9.80 5.02 9.57
C ALA A 350 10.97 4.87 8.58
N ASP A 351 10.77 5.34 7.34
CA ASP A 351 11.75 5.29 6.25
C ASP A 351 12.04 6.71 5.75
N ILE A 352 13.32 7.03 5.60
CA ILE A 352 13.79 8.32 5.11
C ILE A 352 13.33 8.59 3.66
N GLU A 353 13.16 7.54 2.85
CA GLU A 353 12.63 7.65 1.49
C GLU A 353 11.25 8.34 1.47
N THR A 354 10.45 8.15 2.53
CA THR A 354 9.18 8.85 2.68
C THR A 354 9.38 10.37 2.86
N THR A 355 10.49 10.81 3.45
CA THR A 355 10.81 12.22 3.63
C THR A 355 11.51 12.80 2.40
N ARG A 356 12.30 12.00 1.69
CA ARG A 356 13.00 12.43 0.47
C ARG A 356 12.08 12.97 -0.62
N LYS A 357 10.82 12.57 -0.68
CA LYS A 357 9.83 13.11 -1.63
C LYS A 357 9.58 14.62 -1.48
N TYR A 358 9.97 15.23 -0.34
CA TYR A 358 9.91 16.68 -0.12
C TYR A 358 11.20 17.38 -0.59
N LEU A 359 12.26 16.64 -0.86
CA LEU A 359 13.48 17.13 -1.47
C LEU A 359 13.27 17.26 -2.99
N HIS A 360 12.46 18.22 -3.42
CA HIS A 360 12.51 18.61 -4.82
C HIS A 360 13.84 19.33 -5.04
N PHE A 361 14.59 18.90 -6.06
CA PHE A 361 15.82 19.56 -6.43
C PHE A 361 15.48 20.96 -6.96
N VAL A 362 15.44 21.90 -6.04
CA VAL A 362 15.39 23.34 -6.35
C VAL A 362 16.77 23.88 -5.96
N PRO A 363 17.55 24.40 -6.92
CA PRO A 363 18.79 25.10 -6.58
C PRO A 363 18.49 26.16 -5.50
N ARG A 364 19.20 26.14 -4.40
CA ARG A 364 19.06 27.14 -3.36
C ARG A 364 19.90 28.36 -3.71
N PRO A 365 19.41 29.58 -3.52
CA PRO A 365 20.20 30.78 -3.81
C PRO A 365 21.58 30.79 -3.13
N ASP A 366 21.68 30.13 -1.99
CA ASP A 366 22.89 30.08 -1.16
C ASP A 366 23.82 28.89 -1.47
N ASP A 367 23.46 27.98 -2.36
CA ASP A 367 24.27 26.76 -2.63
C ASP A 367 25.69 27.11 -3.07
N ALA A 368 25.83 28.10 -3.96
CA ALA A 368 27.15 28.56 -4.40
C ALA A 368 27.99 29.17 -3.26
N ARG A 369 27.36 29.90 -2.34
CA ARG A 369 28.01 30.48 -1.17
C ARG A 369 28.42 29.36 -0.19
N LEU A 370 27.58 28.38 0.08
CA LEU A 370 27.90 27.22 0.91
C LEU A 370 29.10 26.43 0.39
N VAL A 371 29.18 26.23 -0.92
CA VAL A 371 30.35 25.60 -1.55
C VAL A 371 31.60 26.46 -1.36
N ALA A 372 31.51 27.77 -1.61
CA ALA A 372 32.62 28.66 -1.43
C ALA A 372 33.13 28.71 0.03
N GLU A 373 32.19 28.75 0.99
CA GLU A 373 32.54 28.76 2.45
C GLU A 373 33.12 27.40 2.87
N ALA A 374 32.65 26.28 2.38
CA ALA A 374 33.14 24.95 2.71
C ALA A 374 34.56 24.69 2.23
N PHE A 375 34.98 25.33 1.13
CA PHE A 375 36.32 25.22 0.55
C PHE A 375 37.20 26.45 0.84
N ALA A 376 36.71 27.43 1.59
CA ALA A 376 37.55 28.55 2.04
C ALA A 376 38.61 28.05 3.01
N THR A 377 39.85 28.01 2.59
CA THR A 377 40.99 27.85 3.49
C THR A 377 41.17 29.16 4.26
N HIS A 378 41.43 29.08 5.58
CA HIS A 378 41.58 30.22 6.44
C HIS A 378 42.55 31.25 5.80
N GLY A 379 41.98 32.27 5.17
CA GLY A 379 42.69 33.51 4.82
C GLY A 379 43.11 33.74 3.37
N GLN A 380 42.83 32.82 2.38
CA GLN A 380 43.15 33.11 0.97
C GLN A 380 42.00 32.70 0.02
N PRO A 381 41.53 33.62 -0.85
CA PRO A 381 40.58 33.25 -1.90
C PRO A 381 41.29 32.39 -2.95
N LEU A 382 40.57 31.37 -3.48
CA LEU A 382 41.03 30.44 -4.54
C LEU A 382 41.54 31.16 -5.83
N SER A 383 41.23 32.44 -6.00
CA SER A 383 41.73 33.26 -7.10
C SER A 383 43.25 33.59 -7.03
N ALA A 384 43.93 33.21 -5.95
CA ALA A 384 45.37 33.43 -5.77
C ALA A 384 46.24 32.22 -6.17
N ILE A 385 45.63 31.11 -6.64
CA ILE A 385 46.34 29.93 -7.14
C ILE A 385 46.34 30.04 -8.69
N ARG A 386 47.37 30.70 -9.21
CA ARG A 386 47.78 30.60 -10.61
C ARG A 386 49.07 29.80 -10.70
#